data_6f18c52652b6d67248a4f2fbc4eeaf5a
#
_entry.id   6f18c52652b6d67248a4f2fbc4eeaf5a
#
_cell.length_a   1.000
_cell.length_b   1.000
_cell.length_c   1.000
_cell.angle_alpha   90.00
_cell.angle_beta   90.00
_cell.angle_gamma   90.00
#
_symmetry.space_group_name_H-M   'P 1'
#
loop_
_entity.id
_entity.type
_entity.pdbx_description
1 polymer ?
#
loop_
_entity_poly.entity_id
_entity_poly.type
_entity_poly.pdbx_seq_one_letter_code
_entity_poly.pdbx_strand_id
1 'polypeptide(L)'
;MFAPLLRPGRQTKGLNRSSIRACRKPAVTVIAQEASSIKGASNQVLPRASAIVSCRIVPDQEPQEVFEQLKAVLTADPPWGVRVTVKEHGKPVKWWMTDPTGPAFEAAVEAMRQGFSRDPLSIGCGGTIGFVGPLAELFGGAPALLLGIEDPKSNAHAPNESLHEGDWKGLMRSLAHLFANLGQVPGGKMK
;
A
#
# COMPACT_ATOMS: atom_id res chain seq x y z
N MET A 1 -5.42 -8.26 -0.14
CA MET A 1 -4.19 -8.35 0.68
C MET A 1 -4.49 -7.84 2.08
N PHE A 2 -4.38 -8.70 3.10
CA PHE A 2 -4.64 -8.31 4.49
C PHE A 2 -3.44 -7.58 5.07
N ALA A 3 -3.64 -6.42 5.70
CA ALA A 3 -2.61 -5.72 6.45
C ALA A 3 -2.94 -5.79 7.95
N PRO A 4 -2.37 -6.71 8.70
CA PRO A 4 -2.52 -6.71 10.14
C PRO A 4 -1.58 -5.69 10.77
N LEU A 5 -2.12 -4.90 11.65
CA LEU A 5 -1.33 -4.03 12.52
C LEU A 5 -0.96 -4.76 13.79
N LEU A 6 0.30 -4.73 14.06
CA LEU A 6 0.81 -5.13 15.34
C LEU A 6 0.84 -3.89 16.25
N ARG A 7 0.01 -3.87 17.29
CA ARG A 7 0.14 -2.90 18.39
C ARG A 7 1.56 -2.98 18.98
N PRO A 8 2.13 -1.88 19.47
CA PRO A 8 3.37 -1.92 20.23
C PRO A 8 3.24 -2.96 21.37
N GLY A 9 4.11 -3.98 21.37
CA GLY A 9 4.12 -5.02 22.39
C GLY A 9 3.69 -6.43 21.97
N ARG A 10 3.04 -6.66 20.82
CA ARG A 10 2.82 -8.00 20.29
C ARG A 10 4.06 -8.51 19.55
N GLN A 11 4.61 -9.60 20.02
CA GLN A 11 5.76 -10.27 19.37
C GLN A 11 5.40 -10.67 17.95
N THR A 12 6.20 -10.21 16.98
CA THR A 12 6.12 -10.53 15.57
C THR A 12 6.73 -11.91 15.27
N LYS A 13 6.22 -12.96 15.88
CA LYS A 13 6.66 -14.31 15.49
C LYS A 13 6.21 -14.57 14.05
N GLY A 14 7.17 -14.65 13.14
CA GLY A 14 6.95 -15.03 11.74
C GLY A 14 7.08 -13.97 10.67
N LEU A 15 7.13 -12.65 11.00
CA LEU A 15 7.39 -11.61 10.01
C LEU A 15 8.90 -11.39 9.84
N ASN A 16 9.38 -11.49 8.61
CA ASN A 16 10.76 -11.15 8.30
C ASN A 16 11.00 -9.62 8.33
N ARG A 17 12.27 -9.19 8.37
CA ARG A 17 12.64 -7.76 8.41
C ARG A 17 12.07 -6.96 7.23
N SER A 18 11.91 -7.59 6.07
CA SER A 18 11.40 -6.93 4.86
C SER A 18 9.91 -6.60 5.00
N SER A 19 9.09 -7.50 5.52
CA SER A 19 7.66 -7.27 5.77
C SER A 19 7.43 -6.15 6.80
N ILE A 20 8.27 -6.09 7.86
CA ILE A 20 8.19 -5.01 8.85
C ILE A 20 8.55 -3.66 8.22
N ARG A 21 9.55 -3.61 7.34
CA ARG A 21 9.92 -2.38 6.63
C ARG A 21 8.83 -1.89 5.70
N ALA A 22 8.25 -2.79 4.90
CA ALA A 22 7.22 -2.44 3.94
C ALA A 22 5.94 -1.85 4.58
N CYS A 23 5.63 -2.26 5.82
CA CYS A 23 4.36 -1.95 6.46
C CYS A 23 4.45 -0.92 7.60
N ARG A 24 5.66 -0.61 8.09
CA ARG A 24 5.83 0.17 9.33
C ARG A 24 6.89 1.27 9.28
N LYS A 25 7.60 1.40 8.18
CA LYS A 25 8.60 2.46 8.02
C LYS A 25 8.25 3.35 6.84
N PRO A 26 8.39 4.66 7.00
CA PRO A 26 8.28 5.57 5.87
C PRO A 26 9.38 5.25 4.86
N ALA A 27 9.12 5.55 3.61
CA ALA A 27 10.10 5.38 2.55
C ALA A 27 10.03 6.56 1.58
N VAL A 28 11.19 6.97 1.10
CA VAL A 28 11.32 8.02 0.09
C VAL A 28 11.97 7.41 -1.14
N THR A 29 11.39 7.66 -2.31
CA THR A 29 11.86 7.11 -3.59
C THR A 29 11.72 8.17 -4.68
N VAL A 30 12.75 8.31 -5.49
CA VAL A 30 12.65 9.07 -6.75
C VAL A 30 11.97 8.17 -7.77
N ILE A 31 10.78 8.55 -8.23
CA ILE A 31 9.97 7.76 -9.17
C ILE A 31 10.06 8.24 -10.61
N ALA A 32 10.51 9.48 -10.81
CA ALA A 32 10.79 10.02 -12.13
C ALA A 32 11.90 11.06 -12.03
N GLN A 33 12.68 11.18 -13.09
CA GLN A 33 13.74 12.19 -13.21
C GLN A 33 13.81 12.69 -14.64
N GLU A 34 13.94 13.98 -14.80
CA GLU A 34 14.09 14.64 -16.08
C GLU A 34 15.28 15.60 -16.04
N ALA A 35 16.14 15.48 -17.04
CA ALA A 35 17.28 16.34 -17.28
C ALA A 35 17.38 16.60 -18.79
N SER A 36 18.59 16.60 -19.41
CA SER A 36 18.71 16.68 -20.87
C SER A 36 18.30 15.37 -21.56
N SER A 37 17.82 15.50 -22.79
CA SER A 37 17.64 14.35 -23.67
C SER A 37 18.99 13.75 -24.06
N ILE A 38 19.07 12.40 -24.10
CA ILE A 38 20.25 11.70 -24.67
C ILE A 38 20.42 12.05 -26.15
N LYS A 39 19.31 12.17 -26.88
CA LYS A 39 19.33 12.63 -28.27
C LYS A 39 19.65 14.13 -28.31
N GLY A 40 20.81 14.49 -28.78
CA GLY A 40 21.31 15.87 -28.83
C GLY A 40 22.08 16.28 -27.58
N ALA A 41 22.57 15.32 -26.81
CA ALA A 41 23.45 15.59 -25.67
C ALA A 41 24.72 16.34 -26.15
N SER A 42 25.15 17.33 -25.37
CA SER A 42 26.36 18.10 -25.62
C SER A 42 27.13 18.32 -24.31
N ASN A 43 28.40 18.74 -24.40
CA ASN A 43 29.25 19.03 -23.25
C ASN A 43 28.87 20.36 -22.58
N GLN A 44 27.59 20.49 -22.18
CA GLN A 44 27.08 21.71 -21.55
C GLN A 44 26.51 21.37 -20.17
N VAL A 45 26.70 22.29 -19.23
CA VAL A 45 26.03 22.21 -17.92
C VAL A 45 24.57 22.53 -18.11
N LEU A 46 23.70 21.65 -17.58
CA LEU A 46 22.26 21.82 -17.67
C LEU A 46 21.79 22.92 -16.73
N PRO A 47 20.94 23.85 -17.20
CA PRO A 47 20.41 24.91 -16.35
C PRO A 47 19.29 24.45 -15.42
N ARG A 48 18.72 23.25 -15.65
CA ARG A 48 17.60 22.69 -14.89
C ARG A 48 17.58 21.18 -14.93
N ALA A 49 17.19 20.58 -13.80
CA ALA A 49 16.76 19.20 -13.71
C ALA A 49 15.52 19.13 -12.79
N SER A 50 14.70 18.13 -12.99
CA SER A 50 13.47 17.89 -12.21
C SER A 50 13.40 16.44 -11.78
N ALA A 51 12.79 16.20 -10.63
CA ALA A 51 12.51 14.84 -10.16
C ALA A 51 11.16 14.79 -9.45
N ILE A 52 10.48 13.66 -9.55
CA ILE A 52 9.30 13.37 -8.73
C ILE A 52 9.74 12.46 -7.62
N VAL A 53 9.52 12.92 -6.40
CA VAL A 53 9.85 12.19 -5.17
C VAL A 53 8.55 11.68 -4.56
N SER A 54 8.42 10.37 -4.43
CA SER A 54 7.32 9.72 -3.72
C SER A 54 7.72 9.46 -2.28
N CYS A 55 6.89 9.89 -1.34
CA CYS A 55 7.07 9.63 0.07
C CYS A 55 5.94 8.74 0.58
N ARG A 56 6.27 7.55 1.10
CA ARG A 56 5.33 6.70 1.81
C ARG A 56 5.30 7.10 3.26
N ILE A 57 4.11 7.40 3.74
CA ILE A 57 3.84 7.72 5.14
C ILE A 57 3.39 6.46 5.89
N VAL A 58 3.49 6.52 7.20
CA VAL A 58 3.04 5.46 8.13
C VAL A 58 1.87 5.99 8.97
N PRO A 59 1.15 5.12 9.71
CA PRO A 59 0.11 5.57 10.63
C PRO A 59 0.61 6.69 11.55
N ASP A 60 -0.30 7.59 11.87
CA ASP A 60 -0.10 8.78 12.73
C ASP A 60 0.78 9.89 12.11
N GLN A 61 1.02 9.84 10.80
CA GLN A 61 1.65 10.92 10.05
C GLN A 61 0.63 11.67 9.19
N GLU A 62 0.61 12.99 9.30
CA GLU A 62 -0.20 13.81 8.39
C GLU A 62 0.60 14.11 7.10
N PRO A 63 0.00 13.88 5.93
CA PRO A 63 0.68 14.06 4.64
C PRO A 63 1.28 15.45 4.45
N GLN A 64 0.57 16.48 4.89
CA GLN A 64 1.01 17.87 4.76
C GLN A 64 2.24 18.16 5.62
N GLU A 65 2.31 17.63 6.83
CA GLU A 65 3.47 17.79 7.69
C GLU A 65 4.72 17.12 7.10
N VAL A 66 4.53 15.91 6.57
CA VAL A 66 5.62 15.19 5.89
C VAL A 66 6.10 15.93 4.65
N PHE A 67 5.19 16.53 3.87
CA PHE A 67 5.55 17.37 2.73
C PHE A 67 6.39 18.58 3.16
N GLU A 68 5.97 19.32 4.19
CA GLU A 68 6.72 20.50 4.66
C GLU A 68 8.09 20.11 5.25
N GLN A 69 8.19 18.98 5.96
CA GLN A 69 9.47 18.46 6.44
C GLN A 69 10.41 18.10 5.28
N LEU A 70 9.91 17.39 4.28
CA LEU A 70 10.69 17.01 3.09
C LEU A 70 11.16 18.26 2.33
N LYS A 71 10.28 19.23 2.13
CA LYS A 71 10.58 20.50 1.50
C LYS A 71 11.66 21.25 2.28
N ALA A 72 11.53 21.33 3.60
CA ALA A 72 12.53 21.98 4.44
C ALA A 72 13.91 21.34 4.28
N VAL A 73 14.00 20.02 4.32
CA VAL A 73 15.27 19.30 4.13
C VAL A 73 15.87 19.54 2.74
N LEU A 74 15.07 19.50 1.70
CA LEU A 74 15.54 19.67 0.32
C LEU A 74 15.97 21.09 -0.01
N THR A 75 15.50 22.10 0.75
CA THR A 75 15.79 23.52 0.48
C THR A 75 16.77 24.15 1.47
N ALA A 76 17.11 23.48 2.58
CA ALA A 76 17.93 24.05 3.64
C ALA A 76 19.37 24.34 3.19
N ASP A 77 20.02 23.39 2.55
CA ASP A 77 21.43 23.49 2.12
C ASP A 77 21.67 22.71 0.81
N PRO A 78 21.17 23.21 -0.31
CA PRO A 78 21.35 22.54 -1.59
C PRO A 78 22.81 22.61 -2.04
N PRO A 79 23.39 21.50 -2.52
CA PRO A 79 24.77 21.44 -3.00
C PRO A 79 25.05 22.54 -4.05
N TRP A 80 26.23 23.09 -4.00
CA TRP A 80 26.71 24.14 -4.94
C TRP A 80 25.83 25.39 -5.01
N GLY A 81 24.97 25.64 -4.04
CA GLY A 81 24.11 26.81 -4.02
C GLY A 81 23.04 26.82 -5.11
N VAL A 82 22.66 25.68 -5.66
CA VAL A 82 21.58 25.59 -6.65
C VAL A 82 20.25 26.00 -6.02
N ARG A 83 19.41 26.66 -6.80
CA ARG A 83 18.06 26.99 -6.37
C ARG A 83 17.14 25.77 -6.49
N VAL A 84 16.68 25.27 -5.36
CA VAL A 84 15.69 24.17 -5.29
C VAL A 84 14.29 24.74 -5.09
N THR A 85 13.33 24.25 -5.88
CA THR A 85 11.91 24.55 -5.72
C THR A 85 11.15 23.23 -5.55
N VAL A 86 10.41 23.10 -4.47
CA VAL A 86 9.59 21.92 -4.18
C VAL A 86 8.12 22.28 -4.30
N LYS A 87 7.35 21.48 -5.03
CA LYS A 87 5.90 21.63 -5.23
C LYS A 87 5.22 20.30 -4.98
N GLU A 88 4.01 20.35 -4.47
CA GLU A 88 3.16 19.16 -4.45
C GLU A 88 2.88 18.64 -5.86
N HIS A 89 2.90 17.34 -6.01
CA HIS A 89 2.54 16.63 -7.23
C HIS A 89 1.40 15.63 -6.95
N GLY A 90 0.22 15.93 -7.47
CA GLY A 90 -0.99 15.15 -7.21
C GLY A 90 -1.62 15.48 -5.84
N LYS A 91 -2.61 14.68 -5.48
CA LYS A 91 -3.27 14.79 -4.17
C LYS A 91 -2.63 13.83 -3.18
N PRO A 92 -2.29 14.29 -1.97
CA PRO A 92 -1.79 13.40 -0.94
C PRO A 92 -2.86 12.41 -0.50
N VAL A 93 -2.44 11.19 -0.22
CA VAL A 93 -3.31 10.12 0.29
C VAL A 93 -3.00 9.92 1.76
N LYS A 94 -4.02 9.98 2.60
CA LYS A 94 -3.90 9.68 4.02
C LYS A 94 -3.56 8.20 4.23
N TRP A 95 -2.87 7.90 5.32
CA TRP A 95 -2.67 6.53 5.74
C TRP A 95 -4.02 5.87 6.09
N TRP A 96 -4.09 4.58 5.89
CA TRP A 96 -5.23 3.77 6.28
C TRP A 96 -4.76 2.46 6.91
N MET A 97 -5.52 1.99 7.84
CA MET A 97 -5.20 0.85 8.65
C MET A 97 -6.46 0.12 9.10
N THR A 98 -6.43 -1.21 9.13
CA THR A 98 -7.53 -2.01 9.65
C THR A 98 -7.04 -2.98 10.73
N ASP A 99 -7.88 -3.25 11.71
CA ASP A 99 -7.70 -4.36 12.65
C ASP A 99 -8.31 -5.62 12.01
N PRO A 100 -7.51 -6.66 11.69
CA PRO A 100 -8.00 -7.85 11.01
C PRO A 100 -8.67 -8.83 11.98
N THR A 101 -9.55 -8.32 12.85
CA THR A 101 -10.32 -9.11 13.83
C THR A 101 -11.82 -8.95 13.61
N GLY A 102 -12.58 -9.85 14.19
CA GLY A 102 -14.03 -9.83 14.18
C GLY A 102 -14.66 -10.69 13.07
N PRO A 103 -16.01 -10.78 13.07
CA PRO A 103 -16.74 -11.79 12.30
C PRO A 103 -16.49 -11.76 10.79
N ALA A 104 -16.28 -10.58 10.19
CA ALA A 104 -16.02 -10.45 8.76
C ALA A 104 -14.64 -11.02 8.39
N PHE A 105 -13.63 -10.79 9.24
CA PHE A 105 -12.28 -11.34 9.00
C PHE A 105 -12.24 -12.85 9.28
N GLU A 106 -12.97 -13.33 10.29
CA GLU A 106 -13.11 -14.77 10.57
C GLU A 106 -13.80 -15.48 9.39
N ALA A 107 -14.88 -14.91 8.87
CA ALA A 107 -15.56 -15.40 7.68
C ALA A 107 -14.63 -15.45 6.45
N ALA A 108 -13.77 -14.44 6.27
CA ALA A 108 -12.80 -14.39 5.19
C ALA A 108 -11.69 -15.44 5.36
N VAL A 109 -11.16 -15.63 6.56
CA VAL A 109 -10.15 -16.65 6.85
C VAL A 109 -10.70 -18.05 6.54
N GLU A 110 -11.93 -18.35 6.99
CA GLU A 110 -12.57 -19.61 6.71
C GLU A 110 -12.84 -19.83 5.22
N ALA A 111 -13.33 -18.80 4.52
CA ALA A 111 -13.55 -18.85 3.09
C ALA A 111 -12.27 -19.10 2.30
N MET A 112 -11.17 -18.45 2.67
CA MET A 112 -9.85 -18.67 2.06
C MET A 112 -9.32 -20.08 2.32
N ARG A 113 -9.54 -20.62 3.53
CA ARG A 113 -9.18 -22.00 3.86
C ARG A 113 -9.92 -22.98 2.96
N GLN A 114 -11.22 -22.78 2.76
CA GLN A 114 -12.06 -23.63 1.90
C GLN A 114 -11.66 -23.53 0.43
N GLY A 115 -11.41 -22.31 -0.06
CA GLY A 115 -11.08 -22.09 -1.46
C GLY A 115 -9.70 -22.58 -1.89
N PHE A 116 -8.72 -22.49 -0.99
CA PHE A 116 -7.32 -22.88 -1.28
C PHE A 116 -6.92 -24.20 -0.63
N SER A 117 -7.77 -24.81 0.21
CA SER A 117 -7.46 -26.01 1.00
C SER A 117 -6.19 -25.87 1.86
N ARG A 118 -5.93 -24.65 2.32
CA ARG A 118 -4.78 -24.27 3.16
C ARG A 118 -5.15 -23.15 4.10
N ASP A 119 -4.48 -23.08 5.25
CA ASP A 119 -4.65 -21.95 6.16
C ASP A 119 -4.10 -20.67 5.56
N PRO A 120 -4.91 -19.59 5.49
CA PRO A 120 -4.45 -18.31 4.98
C PRO A 120 -3.54 -17.63 6.00
N LEU A 121 -2.61 -16.83 5.49
CA LEU A 121 -1.77 -15.96 6.29
C LEU A 121 -2.16 -14.51 6.05
N SER A 122 -2.39 -13.78 7.12
CA SER A 122 -2.52 -12.33 7.05
C SER A 122 -1.14 -11.70 6.92
N ILE A 123 -0.93 -10.93 5.86
CA ILE A 123 0.31 -10.21 5.62
C ILE A 123 0.06 -8.71 5.58
N GLY A 124 1.04 -7.94 6.06
CA GLY A 124 1.03 -6.51 5.85
C GLY A 124 1.41 -6.16 4.41
N CYS A 125 0.69 -5.23 3.80
CA CYS A 125 1.04 -4.68 2.51
C CYS A 125 1.19 -3.16 2.58
N GLY A 126 2.30 -2.66 2.05
CA GLY A 126 2.57 -1.24 1.90
C GLY A 126 2.12 -0.72 0.54
N GLY A 127 0.86 -0.91 0.18
CA GLY A 127 0.26 -0.36 -1.05
C GLY A 127 -0.52 0.93 -0.79
N THR A 128 -0.68 1.74 -1.84
CA THR A 128 -1.55 2.92 -1.79
C THR A 128 -2.84 2.61 -2.54
N ILE A 129 -3.92 2.38 -1.79
CA ILE A 129 -5.26 2.19 -2.34
C ILE A 129 -6.13 3.29 -1.73
N GLY A 130 -6.06 4.47 -2.33
CA GLY A 130 -6.55 5.72 -1.73
C GLY A 130 -8.05 5.80 -1.45
N PHE A 131 -8.85 4.91 -2.02
CA PHE A 131 -10.30 4.91 -1.79
C PHE A 131 -10.75 4.01 -0.62
N VAL A 132 -9.89 3.12 -0.12
CA VAL A 132 -10.30 2.15 0.92
C VAL A 132 -10.70 2.83 2.23
N GLY A 133 -9.90 3.76 2.71
CA GLY A 133 -10.22 4.53 3.91
C GLY A 133 -11.53 5.30 3.79
N PRO A 134 -11.67 6.21 2.81
CA PRO A 134 -12.91 6.92 2.57
C PRO A 134 -14.13 6.02 2.37
N LEU A 135 -13.97 4.88 1.69
CA LEU A 135 -15.06 3.94 1.50
C LEU A 135 -15.47 3.27 2.83
N ALA A 136 -14.51 2.83 3.62
CA ALA A 136 -14.80 2.27 4.94
C ALA A 136 -15.53 3.28 5.85
N GLU A 137 -15.10 4.54 5.85
CA GLU A 137 -15.75 5.63 6.59
C GLU A 137 -17.19 5.86 6.10
N LEU A 138 -17.43 5.88 4.78
CA LEU A 138 -18.75 6.05 4.19
C LEU A 138 -19.73 4.95 4.64
N PHE A 139 -19.24 3.75 4.87
CA PHE A 139 -20.02 2.62 5.39
C PHE A 139 -19.92 2.45 6.91
N GLY A 140 -19.72 3.53 7.64
CA GLY A 140 -19.73 3.54 9.11
C GLY A 140 -18.58 2.76 9.76
N GLY A 141 -17.44 2.72 9.13
CA GLY A 141 -16.27 1.98 9.62
C GLY A 141 -16.33 0.48 9.29
N ALA A 142 -17.05 0.11 8.24
CA ALA A 142 -17.13 -1.29 7.81
C ALA A 142 -15.73 -1.88 7.56
N PRO A 143 -15.50 -3.15 7.97
CA PRO A 143 -14.22 -3.81 7.74
C PRO A 143 -13.95 -3.96 6.25
N ALA A 144 -12.78 -3.52 5.81
CA ALA A 144 -12.36 -3.67 4.42
C ALA A 144 -11.47 -4.92 4.28
N LEU A 145 -11.96 -5.89 3.53
CA LEU A 145 -11.26 -7.14 3.24
C LEU A 145 -10.49 -6.98 1.91
N LEU A 146 -9.17 -6.86 2.00
CA LEU A 146 -8.32 -6.75 0.81
C LEU A 146 -7.81 -8.14 0.43
N LEU A 147 -8.30 -8.65 -0.67
CA LEU A 147 -7.96 -9.95 -1.22
C LEU A 147 -7.29 -9.78 -2.58
N GLY A 148 -6.35 -10.66 -2.90
CA GLY A 148 -5.64 -10.63 -4.16
C GLY A 148 -5.09 -12.00 -4.55
N ILE A 149 -4.64 -12.11 -5.79
CA ILE A 149 -4.15 -13.34 -6.43
C ILE A 149 -2.76 -13.17 -7.04
N GLU A 150 -2.08 -12.12 -6.67
CA GLU A 150 -0.74 -11.84 -7.14
C GLU A 150 0.28 -12.78 -6.48
N ASP A 151 1.11 -13.40 -7.27
CA ASP A 151 2.21 -14.24 -6.84
C ASP A 151 3.58 -13.61 -7.18
N PRO A 152 4.71 -14.12 -6.67
CA PRO A 152 6.04 -13.57 -6.97
C PRO A 152 6.45 -13.61 -8.45
N LYS A 153 5.72 -14.33 -9.31
CA LYS A 153 5.99 -14.45 -10.74
C LYS A 153 5.03 -13.63 -11.59
N SER A 154 4.02 -13.02 -10.98
CA SER A 154 3.00 -12.23 -11.68
C SER A 154 3.57 -11.03 -12.42
N ASN A 155 4.74 -10.54 -12.06
CA ASN A 155 5.39 -9.37 -12.67
C ASN A 155 4.48 -8.13 -12.68
N ALA A 156 3.84 -7.86 -11.53
CA ALA A 156 2.85 -6.82 -11.38
C ALA A 156 3.35 -5.43 -11.83
N HIS A 157 2.47 -4.70 -12.50
CA HIS A 157 2.74 -3.37 -13.05
C HIS A 157 3.86 -3.31 -14.12
N ALA A 158 4.21 -4.45 -14.73
CA ALA A 158 5.25 -4.53 -15.73
C ALA A 158 4.76 -5.24 -17.02
N PRO A 159 5.49 -5.12 -18.13
CA PRO A 159 5.17 -5.88 -19.35
C PRO A 159 5.13 -7.39 -19.07
N ASN A 160 4.19 -8.08 -19.73
CA ASN A 160 3.94 -9.51 -19.54
C ASN A 160 3.48 -9.88 -18.11
N GLU A 161 2.76 -8.98 -17.45
CA GLU A 161 2.05 -9.32 -16.22
C GLU A 161 1.18 -10.56 -16.44
N SER A 162 1.22 -11.49 -15.50
CA SER A 162 0.57 -12.78 -15.62
C SER A 162 -0.22 -13.13 -14.35
N LEU A 163 -1.10 -14.09 -14.49
CA LEU A 163 -1.95 -14.60 -13.45
C LEU A 163 -1.78 -16.11 -13.34
N HIS A 164 -1.56 -16.61 -12.12
CA HIS A 164 -1.57 -18.06 -11.87
C HIS A 164 -3.01 -18.59 -11.85
N GLU A 165 -3.35 -19.44 -12.81
CA GLU A 165 -4.73 -19.93 -13.00
C GLU A 165 -5.25 -20.70 -11.77
N GLY A 166 -4.39 -21.47 -11.09
CA GLY A 166 -4.74 -22.20 -9.88
C GLY A 166 -5.13 -21.28 -8.73
N ASP A 167 -4.40 -20.18 -8.55
CA ASP A 167 -4.67 -19.19 -7.51
C ASP A 167 -5.95 -18.39 -7.83
N TRP A 168 -6.16 -18.05 -9.11
CA TRP A 168 -7.40 -17.45 -9.55
C TRP A 168 -8.62 -18.34 -9.25
N LYS A 169 -8.56 -19.62 -9.59
CA LYS A 169 -9.62 -20.60 -9.27
C LYS A 169 -9.82 -20.73 -7.76
N GLY A 170 -8.73 -20.72 -6.99
CA GLY A 170 -8.76 -20.73 -5.52
C GLY A 170 -9.48 -19.50 -4.96
N LEU A 171 -9.14 -18.31 -5.46
CA LEU A 171 -9.79 -17.08 -5.03
C LEU A 171 -11.27 -17.04 -5.42
N MET A 172 -11.64 -17.48 -6.64
CA MET A 172 -13.05 -17.55 -7.04
C MET A 172 -13.90 -18.43 -6.11
N ARG A 173 -13.39 -19.62 -5.73
CA ARG A 173 -14.04 -20.47 -4.73
C ARG A 173 -14.11 -19.78 -3.37
N SER A 174 -13.01 -19.14 -2.94
CA SER A 174 -12.98 -18.40 -1.67
C SER A 174 -14.04 -17.30 -1.64
N LEU A 175 -14.21 -16.54 -2.72
CA LEU A 175 -15.22 -15.49 -2.79
C LEU A 175 -16.64 -16.04 -2.68
N ALA A 176 -16.93 -17.17 -3.32
CA ALA A 176 -18.23 -17.84 -3.17
C ALA A 176 -18.51 -18.24 -1.71
N HIS A 177 -17.54 -18.84 -1.05
CA HIS A 177 -17.65 -19.17 0.37
C HIS A 177 -17.72 -17.91 1.25
N LEU A 178 -16.98 -16.87 0.92
CA LEU A 178 -17.00 -15.60 1.67
C LEU A 178 -18.39 -14.96 1.67
N PHE A 179 -19.03 -14.87 0.51
CA PHE A 179 -20.40 -14.34 0.42
C PHE A 179 -21.41 -15.19 1.20
N ALA A 180 -21.29 -16.51 1.14
CA ALA A 180 -22.13 -17.40 1.92
C ALA A 180 -21.91 -17.23 3.42
N ASN A 181 -20.65 -17.14 3.88
CA ASN A 181 -20.30 -16.97 5.28
C ASN A 181 -20.75 -15.60 5.81
N LEU A 182 -20.52 -14.53 5.04
CA LEU A 182 -20.95 -13.17 5.42
C LEU A 182 -22.47 -13.07 5.53
N GLY A 183 -23.23 -13.79 4.72
CA GLY A 183 -24.71 -13.85 4.82
C GLY A 183 -25.19 -14.44 6.14
N GLN A 184 -24.35 -15.19 6.87
CA GLN A 184 -24.65 -15.76 8.17
C GLN A 184 -24.15 -14.91 9.35
N VAL A 185 -23.29 -13.94 9.09
CA VAL A 185 -22.85 -13.01 10.13
C VAL A 185 -24.04 -12.16 10.54
N PRO A 186 -24.42 -12.13 11.84
CA PRO A 186 -25.51 -11.30 12.30
C PRO A 186 -25.26 -9.86 11.85
N GLY A 187 -26.19 -9.30 11.08
CA GLY A 187 -26.06 -7.99 10.51
C GLY A 187 -25.78 -6.97 11.60
N GLY A 188 -24.59 -6.43 11.63
CA GLY A 188 -24.29 -5.27 12.43
C GLY A 188 -25.31 -4.21 12.02
N LYS A 189 -26.18 -3.79 12.93
CA LYS A 189 -27.06 -2.67 12.68
C LYS A 189 -26.15 -1.51 12.25
N MET A 190 -26.17 -1.20 10.96
CA MET A 190 -25.62 0.06 10.50
C MET A 190 -26.42 1.14 11.26
N LYS A 191 -25.73 1.77 12.21
CA LYS A 191 -26.25 2.94 12.90
C LYS A 191 -26.06 4.16 12.02
#